data_623841d33439f8ba6ab18c1d72806e46
#
_entry.id   623841d33439f8ba6ab18c1d72806e46
#
_cell.length_a   1.000
_cell.length_b   1.000
_cell.length_c   1.000
_cell.angle_alpha   90.00
_cell.angle_beta   90.00
_cell.angle_gamma   90.00
#
_symmetry.space_group_name_H-M   'P 1'
#
loop_
_entity.id
_entity.type
_entity.pdbx_description
1 polymer ?
#
loop_
_entity_poly.entity_id
_entity_poly.type
_entity_poly.pdbx_seq_one_letter_code
_entity_poly.pdbx_strand_id
1 'polypeptide(L)'
;HGVFYKDEPIKELEQALQSRGYQLIWPHNSADLLKFIEHNPRICGVIFDWDEYDLELCSDINKLNEYLPLYAFINTHSTMDVSANDMRMALWFFEYSLGVAEDIATRIQQYTNEYLDNITPPFTRALFTYVKEGKYTFCTPGHMAGTAYQKSPVGCLFYDFFGGNTLKADVSISVTELGSLLDHTGPHLEAEEYIARTFGAEQSYMVTNGTSTSNKIVGMYAAPAGSTLLIDRNCHKSLAHLLMMSDVVPLWLSPTRNALGILGGIPRREFTHEAIERKVAAVHGAGWPVHAVITNSTYDGLLYNTDWIKKTLDVPSIHFDSAWVPYTNFHPIYAGK
;
A
#
# COMPACT_ATOMS: atom_id res chain seq x y z
N HIS A 1 23.35 29.23 -4.23
CA HIS A 1 24.65 28.61 -3.87
C HIS A 1 24.55 27.97 -2.50
N GLY A 2 23.69 26.96 -2.35
CA GLY A 2 23.69 26.09 -1.18
C GLY A 2 24.88 25.14 -1.26
N VAL A 3 26.07 25.65 -1.09
CA VAL A 3 27.23 24.83 -0.88
C VAL A 3 27.42 24.80 0.64
N PHE A 4 27.07 23.68 1.28
CA PHE A 4 27.82 23.30 2.44
C PHE A 4 29.27 23.35 1.99
N TYR A 5 30.03 24.38 2.35
CA TYR A 5 31.47 24.27 2.30
C TYR A 5 31.76 22.98 3.07
N LYS A 6 32.52 22.07 2.46
CA LYS A 6 32.95 20.82 3.12
C LYS A 6 33.96 21.18 4.22
N ASP A 7 33.45 21.83 5.25
CA ASP A 7 34.16 22.09 6.49
C ASP A 7 34.46 20.77 7.19
N GLU A 8 35.46 20.73 8.02
CA GLU A 8 35.89 19.50 8.71
C GLU A 8 34.73 18.77 9.43
N PRO A 9 33.80 19.44 10.16
CA PRO A 9 32.67 18.77 10.79
C PRO A 9 31.75 18.03 9.80
N ILE A 10 31.50 18.60 8.62
CA ILE A 10 30.64 17.95 7.60
C ILE A 10 31.35 16.74 6.98
N LYS A 11 32.68 16.81 6.79
CA LYS A 11 33.41 15.63 6.32
C LYS A 11 33.47 14.52 7.33
N GLU A 12 33.60 14.83 8.63
CA GLU A 12 33.51 13.84 9.70
C GLU A 12 32.12 13.17 9.71
N LEU A 13 31.04 13.95 9.61
CA LEU A 13 29.67 13.43 9.55
C LEU A 13 29.44 12.58 8.29
N GLU A 14 29.93 13.04 7.12
CA GLU A 14 29.84 12.27 5.87
C GLU A 14 30.49 10.90 6.03
N GLN A 15 31.71 10.84 6.60
CA GLN A 15 32.38 9.58 6.86
C GLN A 15 31.63 8.69 7.85
N ALA A 16 31.13 9.27 8.94
CA ALA A 16 30.37 8.55 9.94
C ALA A 16 29.06 7.95 9.37
N LEU A 17 28.36 8.67 8.50
CA LEU A 17 27.16 8.18 7.82
C LEU A 17 27.50 7.12 6.76
N GLN A 18 28.56 7.33 5.96
CA GLN A 18 29.00 6.33 4.98
C GLN A 18 29.42 5.02 5.63
N SER A 19 30.10 5.07 6.78
CA SER A 19 30.46 3.86 7.54
C SER A 19 29.25 3.05 8.00
N ARG A 20 28.07 3.70 8.14
CA ARG A 20 26.77 3.09 8.46
C ARG A 20 25.97 2.65 7.23
N GLY A 21 26.57 2.78 6.02
CA GLY A 21 25.96 2.35 4.77
C GLY A 21 25.07 3.38 4.10
N TYR A 22 25.03 4.62 4.58
CA TYR A 22 24.31 5.69 3.90
C TYR A 22 25.09 6.20 2.69
N GLN A 23 24.37 6.50 1.62
CA GLN A 23 24.90 7.23 0.46
C GLN A 23 24.40 8.66 0.52
N LEU A 24 25.33 9.64 0.56
CA LEU A 24 24.96 11.04 0.55
C LEU A 24 24.89 11.55 -0.89
N ILE A 25 23.84 12.33 -1.17
CA ILE A 25 23.60 13.01 -2.43
C ILE A 25 23.64 14.51 -2.14
N TRP A 26 24.39 15.25 -2.96
CA TRP A 26 24.60 16.69 -2.81
C TRP A 26 23.86 17.44 -3.91
N PRO A 27 22.62 17.93 -3.68
CA PRO A 27 21.90 18.74 -4.65
C PRO A 27 22.55 20.11 -4.81
N HIS A 28 22.44 20.69 -5.99
CA HIS A 28 23.02 22.02 -6.26
C HIS A 28 22.20 23.17 -5.68
N ASN A 29 20.92 22.97 -5.48
CA ASN A 29 19.97 23.96 -4.94
C ASN A 29 18.69 23.27 -4.45
N SER A 30 17.77 24.05 -3.84
CA SER A 30 16.49 23.54 -3.33
C SER A 30 15.63 22.88 -4.40
N ALA A 31 15.61 23.40 -5.63
CA ALA A 31 14.82 22.82 -6.71
C ALA A 31 15.34 21.44 -7.14
N ASP A 32 16.66 21.24 -7.14
CA ASP A 32 17.27 19.94 -7.40
C ASP A 32 16.98 18.97 -6.24
N LEU A 33 17.04 19.43 -5.00
CA LEU A 33 16.68 18.64 -3.82
C LEU A 33 15.25 18.10 -3.92
N LEU A 34 14.27 18.98 -4.20
CA LEU A 34 12.88 18.58 -4.34
C LEU A 34 12.67 17.56 -5.46
N LYS A 35 13.36 17.71 -6.60
CA LYS A 35 13.35 16.70 -7.67
C LYS A 35 13.96 15.37 -7.24
N PHE A 36 15.06 15.39 -6.46
CA PHE A 36 15.65 14.16 -5.93
C PHE A 36 14.67 13.43 -5.01
N ILE A 37 13.98 14.15 -4.14
CA ILE A 37 12.98 13.57 -3.24
C ILE A 37 11.81 12.96 -4.05
N GLU A 38 11.31 13.69 -5.04
CA GLU A 38 10.19 13.23 -5.87
C GLU A 38 10.51 11.98 -6.70
N HIS A 39 11.75 11.88 -7.22
CA HIS A 39 12.11 10.84 -8.19
C HIS A 39 13.00 9.72 -7.61
N ASN A 40 13.48 9.84 -6.37
CA ASN A 40 14.34 8.85 -5.76
C ASN A 40 13.70 8.24 -4.50
N PRO A 41 13.09 7.05 -4.60
CA PRO A 41 12.42 6.41 -3.47
C PRO A 41 13.37 5.92 -2.37
N ARG A 42 14.69 6.08 -2.54
CA ARG A 42 15.69 5.69 -1.54
C ARG A 42 16.10 6.83 -0.61
N ILE A 43 15.58 8.03 -0.81
CA ILE A 43 15.81 9.14 0.11
C ILE A 43 15.12 8.81 1.44
N CYS A 44 15.88 8.78 2.52
CA CYS A 44 15.42 8.44 3.85
C CYS A 44 15.65 9.55 4.89
N GLY A 45 16.12 10.72 4.45
CA GLY A 45 16.29 11.91 5.26
C GLY A 45 16.95 13.03 4.49
N VAL A 46 16.78 14.24 4.95
CA VAL A 46 17.39 15.45 4.37
C VAL A 46 18.20 16.17 5.45
N ILE A 47 19.43 16.49 5.13
CA ILE A 47 20.34 17.28 5.97
C ILE A 47 20.49 18.67 5.33
N PHE A 48 20.32 19.74 6.07
CA PHE A 48 20.42 21.10 5.55
C PHE A 48 20.89 22.09 6.63
N ASP A 49 21.38 23.22 6.19
CA ASP A 49 21.78 24.33 7.05
C ASP A 49 20.57 25.22 7.32
N TRP A 50 20.21 25.39 8.60
CA TRP A 50 19.07 26.21 9.02
C TRP A 50 19.28 27.71 8.74
N ASP A 51 20.51 28.16 8.74
CA ASP A 51 20.82 29.57 8.50
C ASP A 51 20.68 29.95 7.00
N GLU A 52 20.75 28.98 6.10
CA GLU A 52 20.54 29.17 4.66
C GLU A 52 19.12 28.82 4.19
N TYR A 53 18.45 27.88 4.88
CA TYR A 53 17.16 27.35 4.50
C TYR A 53 16.22 27.34 5.70
N ASP A 54 15.04 27.86 5.51
CA ASP A 54 14.04 28.07 6.52
C ASP A 54 12.86 27.09 6.44
N LEU A 55 11.79 27.45 7.12
CA LEU A 55 10.52 26.73 7.13
C LEU A 55 9.86 26.58 5.75
N GLU A 56 10.19 27.43 4.75
CA GLU A 56 9.62 27.32 3.42
C GLU A 56 10.11 26.03 2.73
N LEU A 57 11.41 25.76 2.79
CA LEU A 57 11.97 24.51 2.27
C LEU A 57 11.40 23.29 3.00
N CYS A 58 11.30 23.35 4.33
CA CYS A 58 10.71 22.28 5.12
C CYS A 58 9.24 22.01 4.70
N SER A 59 8.47 23.08 4.47
CA SER A 59 7.09 22.97 4.00
C SER A 59 6.99 22.32 2.61
N ASP A 60 7.89 22.65 1.70
CA ASP A 60 7.88 22.08 0.36
C ASP A 60 8.30 20.60 0.35
N ILE A 61 9.28 20.23 1.19
CA ILE A 61 9.63 18.81 1.38
C ILE A 61 8.44 18.05 1.99
N ASN A 62 7.79 18.61 3.00
CA ASN A 62 6.66 17.99 3.68
C ASN A 62 5.45 17.74 2.75
N LYS A 63 5.23 18.61 1.75
CA LYS A 63 4.21 18.39 0.69
C LYS A 63 4.52 17.17 -0.19
N LEU A 64 5.80 16.85 -0.39
CA LEU A 64 6.23 15.69 -1.16
C LEU A 64 6.24 14.41 -0.32
N ASN A 65 6.68 14.52 0.93
CA ASN A 65 6.71 13.40 1.88
C ASN A 65 6.62 13.94 3.31
N GLU A 66 5.43 13.87 3.91
CA GLU A 66 5.13 14.41 5.23
C GLU A 66 5.88 13.72 6.39
N TYR A 67 6.41 12.52 6.15
CA TYR A 67 7.09 11.72 7.17
C TYR A 67 8.60 11.74 7.03
N LEU A 68 9.17 12.35 5.99
CA LEU A 68 10.60 12.33 5.71
C LEU A 68 11.36 13.09 6.80
N PRO A 69 12.34 12.47 7.48
CA PRO A 69 13.13 13.14 8.51
C PRO A 69 13.96 14.29 7.95
N LEU A 70 13.92 15.41 8.66
CA LEU A 70 14.66 16.63 8.35
C LEU A 70 15.67 16.91 9.46
N TYR A 71 16.93 17.08 9.09
CA TYR A 71 18.05 17.29 10.02
C TYR A 71 18.67 18.66 9.75
N ALA A 72 18.26 19.64 10.57
CA ALA A 72 18.73 21.01 10.47
C ALA A 72 19.99 21.23 11.32
N PHE A 73 21.05 21.73 10.70
CA PHE A 73 22.23 22.18 11.40
C PHE A 73 22.13 23.67 11.68
N ILE A 74 22.38 24.06 12.93
CA ILE A 74 22.33 25.46 13.38
C ILE A 74 23.72 25.89 13.84
N ASN A 75 24.07 27.12 13.52
CA ASN A 75 25.21 27.77 14.13
C ASN A 75 24.80 28.33 15.51
N THR A 76 25.68 28.27 16.53
CA THR A 76 25.44 28.66 17.92
C THR A 76 24.93 30.10 18.11
N HIS A 77 24.84 30.89 17.06
CA HIS A 77 24.42 32.29 17.07
C HIS A 77 23.02 32.53 16.48
N SER A 78 22.35 31.50 15.97
CA SER A 78 21.00 31.64 15.39
C SER A 78 19.92 31.66 16.49
N THR A 79 19.02 32.63 16.42
CA THR A 79 17.81 32.63 17.25
C THR A 79 16.75 31.78 16.59
N MET A 80 16.35 30.69 17.26
CA MET A 80 15.29 29.82 16.78
C MET A 80 13.91 30.40 17.17
N ASP A 81 13.13 30.79 16.16
CA ASP A 81 11.71 31.10 16.35
C ASP A 81 10.86 30.03 15.65
N VAL A 82 10.74 28.87 16.30
CA VAL A 82 10.00 27.72 15.79
C VAL A 82 8.62 27.69 16.43
N SER A 83 7.57 27.84 15.64
CA SER A 83 6.20 27.81 16.14
C SER A 83 5.72 26.38 16.48
N ALA A 84 4.67 26.27 17.31
CA ALA A 84 4.08 24.97 17.67
C ALA A 84 3.51 24.20 16.44
N ASN A 85 3.23 24.88 15.34
CA ASN A 85 2.81 24.23 14.08
C ASN A 85 3.97 23.57 13.35
N ASP A 86 5.18 24.10 13.49
CA ASP A 86 6.37 23.60 12.85
C ASP A 86 6.90 22.33 13.54
N MET A 87 6.50 22.11 14.81
CA MET A 87 6.79 20.88 15.56
C MET A 87 6.06 19.62 15.04
N ARG A 88 5.15 19.76 14.09
CA ARG A 88 4.51 18.59 13.44
C ARG A 88 5.36 17.94 12.36
N MET A 89 6.40 18.63 11.91
CA MET A 89 7.37 18.09 10.97
C MET A 89 8.36 17.20 11.70
N ALA A 90 8.84 16.16 11.05
CA ALA A 90 9.91 15.31 11.56
C ALA A 90 11.27 16.05 11.48
N LEU A 91 11.40 17.13 12.23
CA LEU A 91 12.50 18.07 12.19
C LEU A 91 13.35 17.98 13.47
N TRP A 92 14.65 17.71 13.31
CA TRP A 92 15.63 17.64 14.39
C TRP A 92 16.73 18.65 14.18
N PHE A 93 17.16 19.30 15.25
CA PHE A 93 18.19 20.33 15.24
C PHE A 93 19.49 19.81 15.86
N PHE A 94 20.60 20.07 15.19
CA PHE A 94 21.94 19.71 15.63
C PHE A 94 22.86 20.92 15.59
N GLU A 95 23.74 21.04 16.61
CA GLU A 95 24.79 22.05 16.60
C GLU A 95 25.94 21.60 15.70
N TYR A 96 26.51 22.59 15.01
CA TYR A 96 27.63 22.42 14.09
C TYR A 96 28.95 22.47 14.87
N SER A 97 29.50 21.31 15.26
CA SER A 97 30.74 21.25 16.03
C SER A 97 31.63 20.05 15.64
N LEU A 98 32.93 20.20 15.84
CA LEU A 98 33.93 19.13 15.65
C LEU A 98 33.80 18.06 16.75
N GLY A 99 34.07 16.81 16.40
CA GLY A 99 34.21 15.71 17.35
C GLY A 99 32.88 15.09 17.83
N VAL A 100 31.72 15.55 17.34
CA VAL A 100 30.38 14.99 17.69
C VAL A 100 29.75 14.23 16.53
N ALA A 101 30.46 14.08 15.42
CA ALA A 101 29.93 13.48 14.18
C ALA A 101 29.39 12.07 14.38
N GLU A 102 30.01 11.23 15.19
CA GLU A 102 29.57 9.86 15.49
C GLU A 102 28.26 9.84 16.29
N ASP A 103 28.08 10.75 17.25
CA ASP A 103 26.85 10.86 18.05
C ASP A 103 25.70 11.35 17.16
N ILE A 104 25.95 12.35 16.31
CA ILE A 104 24.97 12.88 15.34
C ILE A 104 24.57 11.78 14.35
N ALA A 105 25.54 11.08 13.76
CA ALA A 105 25.27 9.99 12.84
C ALA A 105 24.46 8.86 13.48
N THR A 106 24.70 8.58 14.76
CA THR A 106 23.92 7.60 15.53
C THR A 106 22.46 8.03 15.70
N ARG A 107 22.22 9.31 16.02
CA ARG A 107 20.87 9.86 16.13
C ARG A 107 20.15 9.90 14.78
N ILE A 108 20.85 10.34 13.72
CA ILE A 108 20.29 10.32 12.36
C ILE A 108 19.89 8.88 11.97
N GLN A 109 20.73 7.90 12.25
CA GLN A 109 20.41 6.49 12.01
C GLN A 109 19.19 6.02 12.81
N GLN A 110 19.08 6.41 14.07
CA GLN A 110 17.93 6.09 14.90
C GLN A 110 16.65 6.67 14.31
N TYR A 111 16.60 7.97 14.04
CA TYR A 111 15.40 8.64 13.49
C TYR A 111 15.05 8.14 12.08
N THR A 112 16.05 7.83 11.26
CA THR A 112 15.84 7.21 9.94
C THR A 112 15.24 5.81 10.09
N ASN A 113 15.68 5.01 11.06
CA ASN A 113 15.10 3.71 11.33
C ASN A 113 13.66 3.82 11.83
N GLU A 114 13.38 4.76 12.74
CA GLU A 114 12.02 5.06 13.22
C GLU A 114 11.10 5.46 12.06
N TYR A 115 11.58 6.31 11.15
CA TYR A 115 10.85 6.67 9.94
C TYR A 115 10.53 5.45 9.08
N LEU A 116 11.53 4.64 8.76
CA LEU A 116 11.36 3.43 7.95
C LEU A 116 10.42 2.42 8.61
N ASP A 117 10.49 2.27 9.93
CA ASP A 117 9.58 1.41 10.67
C ASP A 117 8.14 1.95 10.65
N ASN A 118 7.95 3.27 10.73
CA ASN A 118 6.64 3.90 10.69
C ASN A 118 5.95 3.81 9.33
N ILE A 119 6.72 3.95 8.23
CA ILE A 119 6.17 3.82 6.87
C ILE A 119 6.04 2.36 6.41
N THR A 120 6.67 1.41 7.11
CA THR A 120 6.59 0.00 6.76
C THR A 120 5.27 -0.60 7.26
N PRO A 121 4.45 -1.22 6.38
CA PRO A 121 3.19 -1.83 6.80
C PRO A 121 3.40 -2.88 7.89
N PRO A 122 2.46 -3.02 8.86
CA PRO A 122 2.66 -3.79 10.09
C PRO A 122 3.11 -5.25 9.86
N PHE A 123 2.43 -5.99 8.99
CA PHE A 123 2.81 -7.38 8.70
C PHE A 123 4.19 -7.48 8.02
N THR A 124 4.51 -6.57 7.10
CA THR A 124 5.83 -6.51 6.44
C THR A 124 6.93 -6.26 7.46
N ARG A 125 6.73 -5.32 8.38
CA ARG A 125 7.66 -5.03 9.47
C ARG A 125 7.89 -6.24 10.38
N ALA A 126 6.80 -6.89 10.80
CA ALA A 126 6.88 -8.11 11.62
C ALA A 126 7.64 -9.23 10.92
N LEU A 127 7.38 -9.46 9.62
CA LEU A 127 8.06 -10.46 8.82
C LEU A 127 9.55 -10.14 8.66
N PHE A 128 9.91 -8.89 8.37
CA PHE A 128 11.31 -8.47 8.25
C PHE A 128 12.07 -8.64 9.57
N THR A 129 11.43 -8.30 10.68
CA THR A 129 12.00 -8.51 12.02
C THR A 129 12.26 -9.99 12.29
N TYR A 130 11.26 -10.84 12.05
CA TYR A 130 11.37 -12.28 12.20
C TYR A 130 12.54 -12.87 11.36
N VAL A 131 12.67 -12.44 10.10
CA VAL A 131 13.74 -12.88 9.20
C VAL A 131 15.11 -12.45 9.70
N LYS A 132 15.25 -11.21 10.21
CA LYS A 132 16.50 -10.66 10.76
C LYS A 132 16.94 -11.37 12.04
N GLU A 133 16.00 -11.76 12.90
CA GLU A 133 16.28 -12.51 14.13
C GLU A 133 16.87 -13.90 13.87
N GLY A 134 16.67 -14.46 12.67
CA GLY A 134 17.29 -15.71 12.26
C GLY A 134 16.89 -16.92 13.09
N LYS A 135 15.64 -16.99 13.55
CA LYS A 135 15.12 -18.07 14.38
C LYS A 135 15.17 -19.41 13.64
N TYR A 136 15.45 -20.48 14.38
CA TYR A 136 15.32 -21.83 13.85
C TYR A 136 13.86 -22.23 13.73
N THR A 137 13.49 -22.79 12.57
CA THR A 137 12.15 -23.27 12.30
C THR A 137 12.10 -24.80 12.48
N PHE A 138 11.19 -25.27 13.32
CA PHE A 138 10.91 -26.70 13.53
C PHE A 138 9.55 -27.11 12.94
N CYS A 139 9.01 -26.32 12.04
CA CYS A 139 7.74 -26.52 11.38
C CYS A 139 7.90 -26.48 9.85
N THR A 140 6.81 -26.72 9.12
CA THR A 140 6.77 -26.46 7.67
C THR A 140 6.99 -24.97 7.37
N PRO A 141 7.53 -24.64 6.18
CA PRO A 141 7.88 -25.53 5.06
C PRO A 141 9.17 -26.32 5.32
N GLY A 142 9.24 -27.54 4.72
CA GLY A 142 10.33 -28.51 4.97
C GLY A 142 11.72 -28.07 4.53
N HIS A 143 11.88 -26.99 3.79
CA HIS A 143 13.19 -26.41 3.45
C HIS A 143 13.87 -25.72 4.65
N MET A 144 13.16 -25.50 5.76
CA MET A 144 13.68 -24.96 7.02
C MET A 144 14.52 -23.69 6.81
N ALA A 145 13.86 -22.60 6.42
CA ALA A 145 14.50 -21.30 6.09
C ALA A 145 15.60 -21.42 5.01
N GLY A 146 15.45 -22.37 4.10
CA GLY A 146 16.36 -22.59 2.98
C GLY A 146 17.55 -23.51 3.27
N THR A 147 17.73 -23.98 4.51
CA THR A 147 18.89 -24.83 4.87
C THR A 147 18.92 -26.16 4.13
N ALA A 148 17.76 -26.71 3.77
CA ALA A 148 17.68 -27.93 2.99
C ALA A 148 18.30 -27.79 1.59
N TYR A 149 18.17 -26.63 0.97
CA TYR A 149 18.74 -26.36 -0.36
C TYR A 149 20.27 -26.31 -0.34
N GLN A 150 20.88 -25.83 0.74
CA GLN A 150 22.34 -25.69 0.86
C GLN A 150 23.10 -27.03 0.98
N LYS A 151 22.39 -28.17 0.93
CA LYS A 151 22.98 -29.49 1.04
C LYS A 151 23.41 -30.12 -0.30
N SER A 152 23.20 -29.43 -1.41
CA SER A 152 23.59 -29.89 -2.74
C SER A 152 23.99 -28.70 -3.65
N PRO A 153 24.84 -28.93 -4.67
CA PRO A 153 25.24 -27.86 -5.59
C PRO A 153 24.05 -27.18 -6.29
N VAL A 154 23.07 -27.94 -6.75
CA VAL A 154 21.86 -27.41 -7.40
C VAL A 154 21.00 -26.62 -6.41
N GLY A 155 20.92 -27.12 -5.18
CA GLY A 155 20.21 -26.42 -4.10
C GLY A 155 20.89 -25.10 -3.72
N CYS A 156 22.22 -25.06 -3.71
CA CYS A 156 22.97 -23.80 -3.50
C CYS A 156 22.66 -22.79 -4.60
N LEU A 157 22.63 -23.19 -5.87
CA LEU A 157 22.25 -22.30 -6.99
C LEU A 157 20.83 -21.72 -6.80
N PHE A 158 19.90 -22.56 -6.35
CA PHE A 158 18.53 -22.11 -6.04
C PHE A 158 18.50 -21.10 -4.89
N TYR A 159 19.22 -21.39 -3.80
CA TYR A 159 19.34 -20.52 -2.63
C TYR A 159 19.94 -19.16 -2.99
N ASP A 160 21.03 -19.17 -3.77
CA ASP A 160 21.72 -17.95 -4.20
C ASP A 160 20.86 -17.11 -5.14
N PHE A 161 20.10 -17.77 -6.05
CA PHE A 161 19.22 -17.09 -7.00
C PHE A 161 18.05 -16.36 -6.31
N PHE A 162 17.36 -17.00 -5.36
CA PHE A 162 16.23 -16.41 -4.66
C PHE A 162 16.64 -15.52 -3.48
N GLY A 163 17.80 -15.74 -2.93
CA GLY A 163 18.32 -15.07 -1.75
C GLY A 163 17.80 -15.65 -0.43
N GLY A 164 18.66 -15.70 0.58
CA GLY A 164 18.35 -16.32 1.86
C GLY A 164 17.16 -15.70 2.59
N ASN A 165 16.96 -14.39 2.48
CA ASN A 165 15.85 -13.70 3.14
C ASN A 165 14.48 -14.11 2.56
N THR A 166 14.39 -14.35 1.25
CA THR A 166 13.15 -14.86 0.63
C THR A 166 12.77 -16.23 1.21
N LEU A 167 13.74 -17.13 1.36
CA LEU A 167 13.50 -18.46 1.90
C LEU A 167 13.22 -18.45 3.42
N LYS A 168 13.82 -17.50 4.17
CA LYS A 168 13.49 -17.27 5.57
C LYS A 168 12.12 -16.66 5.80
N ALA A 169 11.62 -15.92 4.81
CA ALA A 169 10.30 -15.31 4.86
C ALA A 169 9.16 -16.29 4.50
N ASP A 170 9.49 -17.46 3.92
CA ASP A 170 8.53 -18.52 3.67
C ASP A 170 8.36 -19.36 4.95
N VAL A 171 7.36 -18.97 5.74
CA VAL A 171 7.12 -19.48 7.09
C VAL A 171 5.73 -20.08 7.23
N SER A 172 5.57 -20.97 8.21
CA SER A 172 4.27 -21.55 8.55
C SER A 172 3.34 -20.53 9.21
N ILE A 173 2.03 -20.70 9.00
CA ILE A 173 0.99 -19.97 9.72
C ILE A 173 1.00 -20.24 11.25
N SER A 174 1.79 -21.19 11.72
CA SER A 174 1.94 -21.51 13.14
C SER A 174 3.03 -20.69 13.85
N VAL A 175 3.67 -19.75 13.16
CA VAL A 175 4.63 -18.83 13.77
C VAL A 175 3.87 -17.78 14.60
N THR A 176 3.96 -17.91 15.92
CA THR A 176 3.16 -17.10 16.87
C THR A 176 3.47 -15.61 16.80
N GLU A 177 4.72 -15.25 16.49
CA GLU A 177 5.17 -13.86 16.36
C GLU A 177 4.53 -13.12 15.19
N LEU A 178 4.06 -13.85 14.19
CA LEU A 178 3.39 -13.28 13.02
C LEU A 178 1.86 -13.22 13.18
N GLY A 179 1.32 -13.76 14.29
CA GLY A 179 -0.11 -13.82 14.54
C GLY A 179 -0.82 -14.87 13.69
N SER A 180 -2.14 -14.75 13.60
CA SER A 180 -2.98 -15.67 12.82
C SER A 180 -3.87 -14.90 11.85
N LEU A 181 -3.75 -15.24 10.57
CA LEU A 181 -4.66 -14.71 9.54
C LEU A 181 -6.09 -15.24 9.72
N LEU A 182 -6.24 -16.51 10.18
CA LEU A 182 -7.54 -17.13 10.38
C LEU A 182 -8.31 -16.52 11.56
N ASP A 183 -7.59 -16.20 12.64
CA ASP A 183 -8.18 -15.66 13.87
C ASP A 183 -8.14 -14.13 13.92
N HIS A 184 -7.58 -13.49 12.91
CA HIS A 184 -7.40 -12.02 12.83
C HIS A 184 -6.68 -11.48 14.07
N THR A 185 -5.46 -11.98 14.35
CA THR A 185 -4.69 -11.59 15.54
C THR A 185 -3.27 -11.15 15.19
N GLY A 186 -2.66 -10.35 16.10
CA GLY A 186 -1.28 -9.88 15.99
C GLY A 186 -1.04 -9.06 14.72
N PRO A 187 0.15 -9.16 14.08
CA PRO A 187 0.50 -8.39 12.89
C PRO A 187 -0.48 -8.51 11.71
N HIS A 188 -1.26 -9.60 11.61
CA HIS A 188 -2.31 -9.73 10.61
C HIS A 188 -3.46 -8.76 10.89
N LEU A 189 -3.96 -8.70 12.12
CA LEU A 189 -4.99 -7.75 12.52
C LEU A 189 -4.53 -6.29 12.35
N GLU A 190 -3.32 -5.99 12.80
CA GLU A 190 -2.72 -4.65 12.66
C GLU A 190 -2.64 -4.23 11.17
N ALA A 191 -2.31 -5.17 10.28
CA ALA A 191 -2.27 -4.92 8.84
C ALA A 191 -3.66 -4.70 8.25
N GLU A 192 -4.67 -5.46 8.66
CA GLU A 192 -6.06 -5.28 8.24
C GLU A 192 -6.60 -3.92 8.69
N GLU A 193 -6.34 -3.51 9.92
CA GLU A 193 -6.69 -2.18 10.43
C GLU A 193 -5.95 -1.06 9.68
N TYR A 194 -4.67 -1.27 9.39
CA TYR A 194 -3.88 -0.32 8.60
C TYR A 194 -4.46 -0.13 7.19
N ILE A 195 -4.81 -1.23 6.51
CA ILE A 195 -5.47 -1.20 5.20
C ILE A 195 -6.81 -0.47 5.29
N ALA A 196 -7.63 -0.78 6.30
CA ALA A 196 -8.93 -0.14 6.51
C ALA A 196 -8.78 1.39 6.63
N ARG A 197 -7.86 1.86 7.47
CA ARG A 197 -7.58 3.31 7.60
C ARG A 197 -7.09 3.92 6.30
N THR A 198 -6.19 3.24 5.60
CA THR A 198 -5.58 3.74 4.35
C THR A 198 -6.61 3.91 3.23
N PHE A 199 -7.59 3.01 3.13
CA PHE A 199 -8.63 3.05 2.11
C PHE A 199 -9.94 3.70 2.58
N GLY A 200 -10.02 4.14 3.83
CA GLY A 200 -11.24 4.73 4.39
C GLY A 200 -12.38 3.72 4.54
N ALA A 201 -12.06 2.45 4.77
CA ALA A 201 -13.01 1.38 5.01
C ALA A 201 -13.29 1.21 6.52
N GLU A 202 -14.47 0.74 6.86
CA GLU A 202 -14.80 0.36 8.25
C GLU A 202 -14.00 -0.87 8.69
N GLN A 203 -13.79 -1.82 7.76
CA GLN A 203 -13.06 -3.05 8.00
C GLN A 203 -12.41 -3.58 6.71
N SER A 204 -11.29 -4.25 6.86
CA SER A 204 -10.58 -4.93 5.75
C SER A 204 -10.24 -6.36 6.13
N TYR A 205 -10.18 -7.21 5.13
CA TYR A 205 -9.79 -8.61 5.28
C TYR A 205 -8.77 -8.99 4.22
N MET A 206 -7.68 -9.64 4.63
CA MET A 206 -6.68 -10.16 3.70
C MET A 206 -7.09 -11.53 3.18
N VAL A 207 -7.24 -11.67 1.86
CA VAL A 207 -7.59 -12.93 1.20
C VAL A 207 -6.43 -13.39 0.33
N THR A 208 -5.65 -14.35 0.82
CA THR A 208 -4.40 -14.83 0.19
C THR A 208 -4.59 -15.51 -1.17
N ASN A 209 -5.76 -16.08 -1.44
CA ASN A 209 -6.10 -16.69 -2.72
C ASN A 209 -6.55 -15.68 -3.80
N GLY A 210 -6.37 -14.38 -3.55
CA GLY A 210 -6.64 -13.29 -4.48
C GLY A 210 -8.13 -12.97 -4.66
N THR A 211 -8.39 -11.97 -5.49
CA THR A 211 -9.73 -11.42 -5.76
C THR A 211 -10.76 -12.46 -6.20
N SER A 212 -10.33 -13.51 -6.90
CA SER A 212 -11.24 -14.60 -7.29
C SER A 212 -11.89 -15.31 -6.10
N THR A 213 -11.18 -15.41 -4.97
CA THR A 213 -11.73 -15.97 -3.73
C THR A 213 -12.53 -14.90 -2.99
N SER A 214 -12.07 -13.66 -2.94
CA SER A 214 -12.82 -12.54 -2.37
C SER A 214 -14.21 -12.40 -3.01
N ASN A 215 -14.30 -12.44 -4.34
CA ASN A 215 -15.56 -12.40 -5.08
C ASN A 215 -16.54 -13.51 -4.66
N LYS A 216 -16.03 -14.72 -4.43
CA LYS A 216 -16.86 -15.85 -3.99
C LYS A 216 -17.32 -15.68 -2.55
N ILE A 217 -16.42 -15.30 -1.64
CA ILE A 217 -16.75 -15.09 -0.22
C ILE A 217 -17.84 -14.03 -0.09
N VAL A 218 -17.62 -12.86 -0.70
CA VAL A 218 -18.57 -11.74 -0.62
C VAL A 218 -19.90 -12.12 -1.27
N GLY A 219 -19.87 -12.71 -2.47
CA GLY A 219 -21.08 -13.08 -3.17
C GLY A 219 -21.89 -14.17 -2.46
N MET A 220 -21.25 -15.19 -1.89
CA MET A 220 -21.93 -16.25 -1.13
C MET A 220 -22.53 -15.72 0.19
N TYR A 221 -21.87 -14.73 0.82
CA TYR A 221 -22.38 -14.09 2.02
C TYR A 221 -23.57 -13.16 1.71
N ALA A 222 -23.45 -12.33 0.68
CA ALA A 222 -24.41 -11.27 0.38
C ALA A 222 -25.62 -11.76 -0.44
N ALA A 223 -25.51 -12.89 -1.15
CA ALA A 223 -26.58 -13.46 -1.98
C ALA A 223 -26.85 -14.92 -1.57
N PRO A 224 -27.74 -15.16 -0.60
CA PRO A 224 -28.15 -16.52 -0.22
C PRO A 224 -28.77 -17.31 -1.38
N ALA A 225 -28.72 -18.64 -1.30
CA ALA A 225 -29.34 -19.54 -2.29
C ALA A 225 -30.81 -19.20 -2.57
N GLY A 226 -31.22 -19.22 -3.84
CA GLY A 226 -32.53 -18.81 -4.28
C GLY A 226 -32.77 -17.31 -4.40
N SER A 227 -31.81 -16.46 -3.98
CA SER A 227 -31.91 -15.01 -4.14
C SER A 227 -31.51 -14.55 -5.53
N THR A 228 -31.76 -13.28 -5.82
CA THR A 228 -31.40 -12.66 -7.11
C THR A 228 -30.17 -11.82 -6.97
N LEU A 229 -29.19 -12.03 -7.86
CA LEU A 229 -27.93 -11.30 -7.96
C LEU A 229 -27.89 -10.45 -9.22
N LEU A 230 -27.75 -9.14 -9.08
CA LEU A 230 -27.51 -8.24 -10.20
C LEU A 230 -26.00 -8.21 -10.53
N ILE A 231 -25.62 -8.50 -11.78
CA ILE A 231 -24.21 -8.76 -12.11
C ILE A 231 -23.82 -8.16 -13.46
N ASP A 232 -22.66 -7.52 -13.50
CA ASP A 232 -22.05 -7.05 -14.74
C ASP A 232 -21.75 -8.24 -15.68
N ARG A 233 -22.20 -8.15 -16.92
CA ARG A 233 -21.95 -9.21 -17.91
C ARG A 233 -20.48 -9.27 -18.34
N ASN A 234 -19.72 -8.18 -18.17
CA ASN A 234 -18.27 -8.11 -18.38
C ASN A 234 -17.49 -8.40 -17.09
N CYS A 235 -17.93 -9.39 -16.33
CA CYS A 235 -17.32 -9.79 -15.07
C CYS A 235 -16.21 -10.84 -15.26
N HIS A 236 -15.34 -10.94 -14.25
CA HIS A 236 -14.34 -12.00 -14.17
C HIS A 236 -14.99 -13.38 -14.01
N LYS A 237 -14.35 -14.43 -14.54
CA LYS A 237 -14.82 -15.83 -14.47
C LYS A 237 -15.12 -16.34 -13.05
N SER A 238 -14.50 -15.73 -12.01
CA SER A 238 -14.78 -16.09 -10.61
C SER A 238 -16.26 -15.87 -10.23
N LEU A 239 -16.92 -14.90 -10.86
CA LEU A 239 -18.36 -14.66 -10.66
C LEU A 239 -19.21 -15.71 -11.37
N ALA A 240 -18.79 -16.22 -12.52
CA ALA A 240 -19.46 -17.39 -13.12
C ALA A 240 -19.33 -18.62 -12.21
N HIS A 241 -18.16 -18.83 -11.59
CA HIS A 241 -18.01 -19.89 -10.59
C HIS A 241 -18.90 -19.67 -9.35
N LEU A 242 -19.02 -18.42 -8.89
CA LEU A 242 -19.96 -18.07 -7.81
C LEU A 242 -21.39 -18.49 -8.16
N LEU A 243 -21.88 -18.14 -9.35
CA LEU A 243 -23.22 -18.51 -9.81
C LEU A 243 -23.45 -20.03 -9.81
N MET A 244 -22.41 -20.80 -10.21
CA MET A 244 -22.48 -22.27 -10.18
C MET A 244 -22.51 -22.86 -8.77
N MET A 245 -21.94 -22.15 -7.78
CA MET A 245 -21.79 -22.64 -6.41
C MET A 245 -22.94 -22.22 -5.48
N SER A 246 -23.61 -21.12 -5.77
CA SER A 246 -24.51 -20.44 -4.81
C SER A 246 -26.00 -20.56 -5.12
N ASP A 247 -26.39 -21.21 -6.22
CA ASP A 247 -27.82 -21.37 -6.62
C ASP A 247 -28.64 -20.06 -6.56
N VAL A 248 -28.06 -18.99 -7.11
CA VAL A 248 -28.67 -17.66 -7.22
C VAL A 248 -29.19 -17.42 -8.63
N VAL A 249 -30.23 -16.58 -8.75
CA VAL A 249 -30.81 -16.17 -10.04
C VAL A 249 -30.06 -14.93 -10.55
N PRO A 250 -29.25 -15.02 -11.65
CA PRO A 250 -28.51 -13.87 -12.15
C PRO A 250 -29.39 -12.94 -12.98
N LEU A 251 -29.34 -11.64 -12.69
CA LEU A 251 -29.80 -10.57 -13.57
C LEU A 251 -28.60 -9.86 -14.18
N TRP A 252 -28.52 -9.80 -15.49
CA TRP A 252 -27.35 -9.27 -16.18
C TRP A 252 -27.47 -7.79 -16.51
N LEU A 253 -26.45 -7.02 -16.13
CA LEU A 253 -26.19 -5.68 -16.64
C LEU A 253 -25.33 -5.82 -17.90
N SER A 254 -25.90 -5.46 -19.05
CA SER A 254 -25.23 -5.67 -20.33
C SER A 254 -24.42 -4.44 -20.76
N PRO A 255 -23.11 -4.58 -20.97
CA PRO A 255 -22.28 -3.50 -21.50
C PRO A 255 -22.62 -3.23 -22.98
N THR A 256 -22.24 -2.06 -23.46
CA THR A 256 -22.30 -1.72 -24.89
C THR A 256 -21.19 -2.44 -25.67
N ARG A 257 -21.35 -2.50 -27.00
CA ARG A 257 -20.31 -2.95 -27.92
C ARG A 257 -20.20 -1.96 -29.09
N ASN A 258 -19.01 -1.69 -29.55
CA ASN A 258 -18.79 -0.94 -30.78
C ASN A 258 -18.89 -1.83 -32.03
N ALA A 259 -18.75 -1.23 -33.20
CA ALA A 259 -18.81 -1.96 -34.49
C ALA A 259 -17.71 -3.03 -34.65
N LEU A 260 -16.60 -2.92 -33.91
CA LEU A 260 -15.50 -3.89 -33.89
C LEU A 260 -15.69 -4.98 -32.82
N GLY A 261 -16.79 -4.95 -32.06
CA GLY A 261 -17.08 -5.90 -31.00
C GLY A 261 -16.40 -5.60 -29.66
N ILE A 262 -15.68 -4.48 -29.55
CA ILE A 262 -15.02 -4.06 -28.30
C ILE A 262 -16.09 -3.69 -27.28
N LEU A 263 -15.94 -4.20 -26.05
CA LEU A 263 -16.83 -3.93 -24.93
C LEU A 263 -16.65 -2.50 -24.42
N GLY A 264 -17.77 -1.81 -24.25
CA GLY A 264 -17.85 -0.51 -23.58
C GLY A 264 -18.43 -0.63 -22.17
N GLY A 265 -18.85 0.49 -21.62
CA GLY A 265 -19.51 0.53 -20.31
C GLY A 265 -20.97 0.08 -20.35
N ILE A 266 -21.49 -0.26 -19.19
CA ILE A 266 -22.93 -0.44 -18.96
C ILE A 266 -23.58 0.95 -19.09
N PRO A 267 -24.61 1.13 -19.94
CA PRO A 267 -25.31 2.38 -20.06
C PRO A 267 -25.98 2.81 -18.74
N ARG A 268 -25.93 4.09 -18.41
CA ARG A 268 -26.52 4.63 -17.16
C ARG A 268 -27.97 4.22 -16.97
N ARG A 269 -28.77 4.13 -18.04
CA ARG A 269 -30.17 3.71 -18.00
C ARG A 269 -30.37 2.28 -17.47
N GLU A 270 -29.34 1.42 -17.48
CA GLU A 270 -29.42 0.05 -16.97
C GLU A 270 -29.38 -0.05 -15.44
N PHE A 271 -28.97 1.04 -14.76
CA PHE A 271 -28.86 1.11 -13.31
C PHE A 271 -30.14 1.68 -12.64
N THR A 272 -31.13 2.11 -13.42
CA THR A 272 -32.35 2.70 -12.87
C THR A 272 -33.30 1.61 -12.31
N HIS A 273 -34.15 2.01 -11.37
CA HIS A 273 -35.15 1.13 -10.76
C HIS A 273 -36.04 0.46 -11.84
N GLU A 274 -36.54 1.22 -12.80
CA GLU A 274 -37.40 0.72 -13.87
C GLU A 274 -36.67 -0.27 -14.80
N ALA A 275 -35.37 -0.11 -15.00
CA ALA A 275 -34.58 -1.05 -15.77
C ALA A 275 -34.41 -2.39 -15.06
N ILE A 276 -34.20 -2.35 -13.74
CA ILE A 276 -34.11 -3.54 -12.89
C ILE A 276 -35.48 -4.25 -12.83
N GLU A 277 -36.55 -3.51 -12.63
CA GLU A 277 -37.91 -4.06 -12.59
C GLU A 277 -38.21 -4.81 -13.89
N ARG A 278 -37.93 -4.26 -15.06
CA ARG A 278 -38.08 -4.95 -16.35
C ARG A 278 -37.27 -6.24 -16.44
N LYS A 279 -36.04 -6.25 -15.87
CA LYS A 279 -35.17 -7.45 -15.86
C LYS A 279 -35.76 -8.52 -14.93
N VAL A 280 -36.26 -8.15 -13.76
CA VAL A 280 -36.94 -9.05 -12.82
C VAL A 280 -38.13 -9.68 -13.48
N ALA A 281 -39.00 -8.87 -14.14
CA ALA A 281 -40.19 -9.36 -14.82
C ALA A 281 -39.87 -10.32 -16.01
N ALA A 282 -38.70 -10.20 -16.61
CA ALA A 282 -38.27 -10.99 -17.75
C ALA A 282 -37.62 -12.34 -17.39
N VAL A 283 -37.25 -12.57 -16.13
CA VAL A 283 -36.51 -13.77 -15.71
C VAL A 283 -37.36 -14.58 -14.73
N HIS A 284 -37.67 -15.82 -15.10
CA HIS A 284 -38.45 -16.72 -14.26
C HIS A 284 -37.71 -17.00 -12.93
N GLY A 285 -38.44 -16.85 -11.81
CA GLY A 285 -37.90 -17.07 -10.47
C GLY A 285 -37.07 -15.92 -9.92
N ALA A 286 -36.86 -14.82 -10.69
CA ALA A 286 -36.19 -13.64 -10.17
C ALA A 286 -37.07 -12.84 -9.22
N GLY A 287 -36.49 -12.42 -8.10
CA GLY A 287 -37.01 -11.39 -7.22
C GLY A 287 -36.20 -10.10 -7.36
N TRP A 288 -36.49 -9.13 -6.47
CA TRP A 288 -35.62 -7.94 -6.40
C TRP A 288 -34.19 -8.32 -5.98
N PRO A 289 -33.15 -7.77 -6.63
CA PRO A 289 -31.78 -8.14 -6.33
C PRO A 289 -31.37 -7.79 -4.89
N VAL A 290 -30.78 -8.73 -4.17
CA VAL A 290 -30.27 -8.53 -2.80
C VAL A 290 -28.85 -8.00 -2.80
N HIS A 291 -28.13 -8.19 -3.91
CA HIS A 291 -26.73 -7.79 -4.07
C HIS A 291 -26.44 -7.47 -5.52
N ALA A 292 -25.51 -6.52 -5.74
CA ALA A 292 -25.01 -6.21 -7.07
C ALA A 292 -23.50 -6.35 -7.14
N VAL A 293 -22.97 -6.87 -8.25
CA VAL A 293 -21.53 -6.94 -8.53
C VAL A 293 -21.22 -6.18 -9.80
N ILE A 294 -20.36 -5.18 -9.68
CA ILE A 294 -19.93 -4.29 -10.77
C ILE A 294 -18.42 -4.42 -10.93
N THR A 295 -17.96 -4.73 -12.14
CA THR A 295 -16.53 -4.79 -12.45
C THR A 295 -15.96 -3.38 -12.61
N ASN A 296 -15.13 -2.95 -11.68
CA ASN A 296 -14.51 -1.63 -11.67
C ASN A 296 -13.00 -1.72 -11.38
N SER A 297 -12.11 -1.78 -12.39
CA SER A 297 -12.28 -1.48 -13.81
C SER A 297 -12.23 -2.74 -14.68
N THR A 298 -12.62 -2.56 -15.97
CA THR A 298 -12.42 -3.59 -16.99
C THR A 298 -10.96 -3.63 -17.45
N TYR A 299 -10.55 -4.69 -18.12
CA TYR A 299 -9.20 -4.80 -18.73
C TYR A 299 -8.94 -3.72 -19.81
N ASP A 300 -9.99 -3.16 -20.39
CA ASP A 300 -9.90 -2.06 -21.37
C ASP A 300 -9.73 -0.68 -20.69
N GLY A 301 -9.60 -0.64 -19.35
CA GLY A 301 -9.37 0.58 -18.59
C GLY A 301 -10.62 1.41 -18.30
N LEU A 302 -11.81 0.83 -18.44
CA LEU A 302 -13.06 1.54 -18.18
C LEU A 302 -13.34 1.57 -16.67
N LEU A 303 -13.43 2.77 -16.11
CA LEU A 303 -13.80 3.05 -14.73
C LEU A 303 -15.23 3.58 -14.65
N TYR A 304 -16.00 3.12 -13.68
CA TYR A 304 -17.33 3.64 -13.38
C TYR A 304 -17.25 4.72 -12.29
N ASN A 305 -18.18 5.68 -12.35
CA ASN A 305 -18.42 6.58 -11.23
C ASN A 305 -19.16 5.82 -10.11
N THR A 306 -18.40 5.32 -9.14
CA THR A 306 -18.91 4.48 -8.05
C THR A 306 -19.89 5.23 -7.16
N ASP A 307 -19.68 6.52 -6.92
CA ASP A 307 -20.57 7.35 -6.11
C ASP A 307 -21.94 7.56 -6.79
N TRP A 308 -21.94 7.72 -8.11
CA TRP A 308 -23.18 7.81 -8.85
C TRP A 308 -23.92 6.46 -8.83
N ILE A 309 -23.23 5.34 -9.00
CA ILE A 309 -23.85 3.99 -8.94
C ILE A 309 -24.46 3.75 -7.56
N LYS A 310 -23.72 4.01 -6.48
CA LYS A 310 -24.20 3.88 -5.09
C LYS A 310 -25.48 4.68 -4.82
N LYS A 311 -25.60 5.87 -5.42
CA LYS A 311 -26.77 6.74 -5.26
C LYS A 311 -27.96 6.34 -6.13
N THR A 312 -27.72 5.67 -7.25
CA THR A 312 -28.74 5.37 -8.26
C THR A 312 -29.28 3.96 -8.15
N LEU A 313 -28.40 3.00 -7.82
CA LEU A 313 -28.76 1.59 -7.81
C LEU A 313 -29.49 1.21 -6.51
N ASP A 314 -30.76 0.83 -6.67
CA ASP A 314 -31.62 0.45 -5.56
C ASP A 314 -31.46 -1.04 -5.22
N VAL A 315 -30.37 -1.34 -4.49
CA VAL A 315 -30.06 -2.69 -3.96
C VAL A 315 -29.45 -2.56 -2.56
N PRO A 316 -29.69 -3.56 -1.66
CA PRO A 316 -29.17 -3.50 -0.29
C PRO A 316 -27.64 -3.42 -0.17
N SER A 317 -26.92 -4.04 -1.09
CA SER A 317 -25.46 -4.03 -1.07
C SER A 317 -24.86 -4.06 -2.48
N ILE A 318 -23.69 -3.43 -2.63
CA ILE A 318 -22.96 -3.33 -3.90
C ILE A 318 -21.51 -3.75 -3.68
N HIS A 319 -21.04 -4.66 -4.51
CA HIS A 319 -19.65 -5.10 -4.59
C HIS A 319 -19.01 -4.52 -5.86
N PHE A 320 -17.98 -3.73 -5.70
CA PHE A 320 -17.14 -3.30 -6.80
C PHE A 320 -15.93 -4.24 -6.89
N ASP A 321 -15.88 -5.04 -7.96
CA ASP A 321 -14.69 -5.85 -8.27
C ASP A 321 -13.60 -4.94 -8.84
N SER A 322 -12.74 -4.43 -7.96
CA SER A 322 -11.65 -3.50 -8.25
C SER A 322 -10.30 -4.21 -8.21
N ALA A 323 -10.21 -5.38 -8.81
CA ALA A 323 -9.10 -6.33 -8.64
C ALA A 323 -7.70 -5.74 -8.85
N TRP A 324 -7.53 -4.73 -9.69
CA TRP A 324 -6.21 -4.20 -10.06
C TRP A 324 -6.10 -2.68 -10.09
N VAL A 325 -7.12 -1.96 -9.65
CA VAL A 325 -7.16 -0.48 -9.64
C VAL A 325 -7.22 0.19 -8.25
N PRO A 326 -6.85 -0.44 -7.12
CA PRO A 326 -6.91 0.22 -5.81
C PRO A 326 -6.07 1.49 -5.72
N TYR A 327 -4.99 1.60 -6.51
CA TYR A 327 -4.14 2.78 -6.58
C TYR A 327 -4.88 4.06 -7.01
N THR A 328 -6.04 3.94 -7.65
CA THR A 328 -6.85 5.10 -8.07
C THR A 328 -7.37 5.92 -6.90
N ASN A 329 -7.42 5.34 -5.71
CA ASN A 329 -7.81 6.04 -4.49
C ASN A 329 -6.82 7.14 -4.06
N PHE A 330 -5.58 7.10 -4.57
CA PHE A 330 -4.48 7.96 -4.13
C PHE A 330 -4.12 9.08 -5.13
N HIS A 331 -4.91 9.29 -6.18
CA HIS A 331 -4.63 10.36 -7.13
C HIS A 331 -5.91 11.11 -7.53
N PRO A 332 -5.92 12.45 -7.46
CA PRO A 332 -7.13 13.27 -7.65
C PRO A 332 -7.77 13.14 -9.03
N ILE A 333 -7.04 12.71 -10.07
CA ILE A 333 -7.60 12.49 -11.42
C ILE A 333 -8.69 11.40 -11.42
N TYR A 334 -8.69 10.53 -10.42
CA TYR A 334 -9.66 9.44 -10.27
C TYR A 334 -10.78 9.75 -9.28
N ALA A 335 -10.86 10.99 -8.75
CA ALA A 335 -11.88 11.36 -7.78
C ALA A 335 -13.30 11.06 -8.32
N GLY A 336 -14.10 10.32 -7.51
CA GLY A 336 -15.46 9.91 -7.86
C GLY A 336 -15.55 8.75 -8.88
N LYS A 337 -14.47 8.00 -9.07
CA LYS A 337 -14.44 6.86 -10.00
C LYS A 337 -14.19 5.56 -9.29
#